data_2fcd1df1446690553f60acc696c674af
#
_entry.id   2fcd1df1446690553f60acc696c674af
#
_cell.length_a   1.000
_cell.length_b   1.000
_cell.length_c   1.000
_cell.angle_alpha   90.00
_cell.angle_beta   90.00
_cell.angle_gamma   90.00
#
_symmetry.space_group_name_H-M   'P 1'
#
loop_
_entity.id
_entity.type
_entity.pdbx_description
1 polymer ?
#
loop_
_entity_poly.entity_id
_entity_poly.type
_entity_poly.pdbx_seq_one_letter_code
_entity_poly.pdbx_strand_id
1 'polypeptide(L)'
;MSTSPLQLPDDITVLERGWLSANNILFQGRHGAALVDSGYHTHAQQTVDLVASSLDGRPLDLLVNTHLHSDHCGGNAALQARWPHLQTRIPPGQLAHVRDWDARALTYEPTGQHCPPFRADDVLTPGSEIALGDSLWQIHAAPGHDTHAVVLFEPHSGVLISGDALWENGFGVVFPELDGEEGFGDVGATLDLIARLAPTIVIPGHGPVFGDVQRALEVARRRLAGFETEPLKHARHAAKVLLKYKLLEWQRIALDDALRWLQETPYFQVLHRRYFADRETAQWSEELVADLVRSDAAALEDHVTLLNR
;
A
#
# COMPACT_ATOMS: atom_id res chain seq x y z
N MET A 1 -19.97 13.30 -21.97
CA MET A 1 -19.79 11.98 -22.59
C MET A 1 -20.18 10.96 -21.54
N SER A 2 -21.16 10.10 -21.82
CA SER A 2 -21.56 9.05 -20.85
C SER A 2 -20.45 8.02 -20.81
N THR A 3 -19.69 7.97 -19.72
CA THR A 3 -18.73 6.88 -19.49
C THR A 3 -19.55 5.62 -19.20
N SER A 4 -19.42 4.62 -20.08
CA SER A 4 -19.93 3.28 -19.76
C SER A 4 -19.35 2.85 -18.41
N PRO A 5 -20.11 2.17 -17.55
CA PRO A 5 -19.56 1.68 -16.29
C PRO A 5 -18.35 0.76 -16.59
N LEU A 6 -17.30 0.88 -15.78
CA LEU A 6 -16.14 0.00 -15.86
C LEU A 6 -16.61 -1.43 -15.56
N GLN A 7 -16.32 -2.36 -16.47
CA GLN A 7 -16.74 -3.74 -16.32
C GLN A 7 -15.50 -4.62 -16.09
N LEU A 8 -15.35 -5.11 -14.87
CA LEU A 8 -14.37 -6.13 -14.52
C LEU A 8 -14.85 -7.51 -14.98
N PRO A 9 -13.93 -8.47 -15.23
CA PRO A 9 -14.28 -9.88 -15.38
C PRO A 9 -15.16 -10.39 -14.22
N ASP A 10 -16.10 -11.30 -14.52
CA ASP A 10 -17.10 -11.78 -13.56
C ASP A 10 -16.51 -12.56 -12.37
N ASP A 11 -15.30 -13.08 -12.53
CA ASP A 11 -14.55 -13.81 -11.50
C ASP A 11 -13.77 -12.90 -10.54
N ILE A 12 -13.83 -11.57 -10.72
CA ILE A 12 -13.12 -10.57 -9.91
C ILE A 12 -14.11 -9.77 -9.06
N THR A 13 -13.89 -9.78 -7.75
CA THR A 13 -14.59 -8.91 -6.81
C THR A 13 -13.58 -7.99 -6.11
N VAL A 14 -13.73 -6.69 -6.24
CA VAL A 14 -12.92 -5.69 -5.51
C VAL A 14 -13.64 -5.32 -4.22
N LEU A 15 -13.02 -5.63 -3.11
CA LEU A 15 -13.44 -5.17 -1.79
C LEU A 15 -12.72 -3.84 -1.54
N GLU A 16 -13.34 -2.73 -1.94
CA GLU A 16 -12.78 -1.41 -1.76
C GLU A 16 -12.72 -1.07 -0.26
N ARG A 17 -11.54 -0.61 0.18
CA ARG A 17 -11.26 -0.32 1.58
C ARG A 17 -10.94 1.16 1.77
N GLY A 18 -10.90 1.59 3.01
CA GLY A 18 -10.41 2.93 3.34
C GLY A 18 -8.87 3.00 3.34
N TRP A 19 -8.35 4.22 3.57
CA TRP A 19 -6.90 4.48 3.47
C TRP A 19 -6.01 3.74 4.48
N LEU A 20 -6.56 3.19 5.56
CA LEU A 20 -5.80 2.37 6.52
C LEU A 20 -5.57 0.93 6.02
N SER A 21 -6.31 0.48 5.04
CA SER A 21 -6.15 -0.86 4.45
C SER A 21 -6.17 -0.74 2.94
N ALA A 22 -5.29 -1.45 2.27
CA ALA A 22 -5.36 -1.61 0.83
C ALA A 22 -6.64 -2.33 0.41
N ASN A 23 -7.06 -2.10 -0.83
CA ASN A 23 -8.14 -2.86 -1.46
C ASN A 23 -7.78 -4.36 -1.47
N ASN A 24 -8.78 -5.20 -1.24
CA ASN A 24 -8.61 -6.63 -1.34
C ASN A 24 -9.28 -7.11 -2.63
N ILE A 25 -8.55 -7.80 -3.51
CA ILE A 25 -9.08 -8.26 -4.79
C ILE A 25 -9.28 -9.76 -4.71
N LEU A 26 -10.55 -10.19 -4.66
CA LEU A 26 -10.95 -11.58 -4.57
C LEU A 26 -11.23 -12.15 -5.95
N PHE A 27 -10.60 -13.26 -6.25
CA PHE A 27 -10.80 -14.06 -7.45
C PHE A 27 -11.57 -15.34 -7.13
N GLN A 28 -12.54 -15.69 -7.97
CA GLN A 28 -13.36 -16.89 -7.82
C GLN A 28 -13.59 -17.54 -9.16
N GLY A 29 -12.67 -18.39 -9.59
CA GLY A 29 -12.73 -19.03 -10.92
C GLY A 29 -12.29 -20.49 -10.92
N ARG A 30 -11.98 -20.98 -12.11
CA ARG A 30 -11.56 -22.39 -12.35
C ARG A 30 -10.23 -22.78 -11.69
N HIS A 31 -9.39 -21.80 -11.39
CA HIS A 31 -8.10 -21.99 -10.71
C HIS A 31 -8.21 -21.92 -9.18
N GLY A 32 -9.42 -22.00 -8.63
CA GLY A 32 -9.67 -21.87 -7.19
C GLY A 32 -10.01 -20.45 -6.79
N ALA A 33 -9.97 -20.18 -5.48
CA ALA A 33 -10.16 -18.85 -4.93
C ALA A 33 -8.82 -18.23 -4.53
N ALA A 34 -8.58 -17.00 -4.96
CA ALA A 34 -7.37 -16.27 -4.61
C ALA A 34 -7.72 -14.86 -4.11
N LEU A 35 -6.88 -14.33 -3.22
CA LEU A 35 -6.98 -12.95 -2.72
C LEU A 35 -5.68 -12.23 -3.00
N VAL A 36 -5.75 -11.00 -3.54
CA VAL A 36 -4.62 -10.10 -3.63
C VAL A 36 -4.77 -9.02 -2.57
N ASP A 37 -3.77 -8.90 -1.71
CA ASP A 37 -3.65 -8.07 -0.53
C ASP A 37 -4.73 -8.31 0.54
N SER A 38 -4.40 -8.05 1.81
CA SER A 38 -5.22 -8.47 2.94
C SER A 38 -5.61 -7.34 3.90
N GLY A 39 -5.13 -6.13 3.66
CA GLY A 39 -5.41 -4.96 4.49
C GLY A 39 -4.57 -4.90 5.76
N TYR A 40 -4.85 -3.92 6.61
CA TYR A 40 -4.14 -3.65 7.86
C TYR A 40 -4.62 -4.57 8.99
N HIS A 41 -3.74 -4.85 9.95
CA HIS A 41 -4.00 -5.83 11.01
C HIS A 41 -5.22 -5.50 11.88
N THR A 42 -5.53 -4.22 12.14
CA THR A 42 -6.72 -3.84 12.92
C THR A 42 -8.03 -4.15 12.20
N HIS A 43 -7.98 -4.30 10.88
CA HIS A 43 -9.10 -4.69 10.04
C HIS A 43 -9.06 -6.18 9.63
N ALA A 44 -8.13 -6.97 10.18
CA ALA A 44 -7.91 -8.37 9.75
C ALA A 44 -9.17 -9.23 9.89
N GLN A 45 -9.91 -9.11 11.01
CA GLN A 45 -11.16 -9.86 11.19
C GLN A 45 -12.22 -9.43 10.16
N GLN A 46 -12.35 -8.14 9.88
CA GLN A 46 -13.27 -7.66 8.83
C GLN A 46 -12.88 -8.22 7.46
N THR A 47 -11.59 -8.28 7.12
CA THR A 47 -11.13 -8.92 5.87
C THR A 47 -11.52 -10.40 5.83
N VAL A 48 -11.31 -11.15 6.91
CA VAL A 48 -11.72 -12.55 7.01
C VAL A 48 -13.22 -12.71 6.78
N ASP A 49 -14.04 -11.88 7.41
CA ASP A 49 -15.51 -11.97 7.32
C ASP A 49 -16.02 -11.62 5.91
N LEU A 50 -15.45 -10.57 5.29
CA LEU A 50 -15.80 -10.18 3.90
C LEU A 50 -15.44 -11.28 2.91
N VAL A 51 -14.23 -11.85 3.00
CA VAL A 51 -13.77 -12.93 2.12
C VAL A 51 -14.60 -14.19 2.34
N ALA A 52 -14.84 -14.59 3.60
CA ALA A 52 -15.63 -15.76 3.91
C ALA A 52 -17.08 -15.65 3.41
N SER A 53 -17.68 -14.48 3.55
CA SER A 53 -19.03 -14.19 3.03
C SER A 53 -19.09 -14.30 1.51
N SER A 54 -18.09 -13.75 0.81
CA SER A 54 -18.03 -13.79 -0.66
C SER A 54 -17.76 -15.20 -1.18
N LEU A 55 -17.01 -16.04 -0.44
CA LEU A 55 -16.68 -17.40 -0.83
C LEU A 55 -17.83 -18.40 -0.62
N ASP A 56 -18.83 -18.06 0.17
CA ASP A 56 -20.00 -18.93 0.46
C ASP A 56 -19.62 -20.36 0.83
N GLY A 57 -18.70 -20.50 1.80
CA GLY A 57 -18.23 -21.79 2.32
C GLY A 57 -17.09 -22.44 1.53
N ARG A 58 -16.70 -21.91 0.38
CA ARG A 58 -15.51 -22.37 -0.35
C ARG A 58 -14.22 -22.00 0.39
N PRO A 59 -13.13 -22.79 0.24
CA PRO A 59 -11.83 -22.40 0.79
C PRO A 59 -11.24 -21.19 0.03
N LEU A 60 -10.36 -20.45 0.71
CA LEU A 60 -9.41 -19.56 0.06
C LEU A 60 -8.13 -20.38 -0.15
N ASP A 61 -7.68 -20.50 -1.40
CA ASP A 61 -6.58 -21.40 -1.77
C ASP A 61 -5.25 -20.65 -1.85
N LEU A 62 -5.27 -19.39 -2.31
CA LEU A 62 -4.09 -18.58 -2.57
C LEU A 62 -4.23 -17.15 -2.06
N LEU A 63 -3.21 -16.68 -1.37
CA LEU A 63 -3.02 -15.28 -0.98
C LEU A 63 -1.79 -14.73 -1.69
N VAL A 64 -1.92 -13.56 -2.29
CA VAL A 64 -0.85 -12.88 -3.03
C VAL A 64 -0.69 -11.47 -2.45
N ASN A 65 0.53 -11.02 -2.19
CA ASN A 65 0.77 -9.63 -1.83
C ASN A 65 1.49 -8.89 -2.95
N THR A 66 1.03 -7.67 -3.26
CA THR A 66 1.69 -6.78 -4.24
C THR A 66 3.01 -6.27 -3.70
N HIS A 67 3.08 -5.98 -2.41
CA HIS A 67 4.26 -5.64 -1.61
C HIS A 67 3.97 -5.89 -0.12
N LEU A 68 4.96 -5.72 0.75
CA LEU A 68 4.83 -6.10 2.16
C LEU A 68 4.68 -4.91 3.12
N HIS A 69 4.13 -3.76 2.69
CA HIS A 69 3.69 -2.76 3.66
C HIS A 69 2.51 -3.30 4.48
N SER A 70 2.41 -2.84 5.73
CA SER A 70 1.52 -3.41 6.73
C SER A 70 0.04 -3.34 6.37
N ASP A 71 -0.35 -2.39 5.55
CA ASP A 71 -1.72 -2.19 5.05
C ASP A 71 -2.08 -3.08 3.86
N HIS A 72 -1.09 -3.79 3.29
CA HIS A 72 -1.29 -4.79 2.25
C HIS A 72 -1.22 -6.22 2.78
N CYS A 73 -0.44 -6.48 3.84
CA CYS A 73 -0.19 -7.83 4.35
C CYS A 73 -0.59 -8.04 5.82
N GLY A 74 -1.10 -7.01 6.52
CA GLY A 74 -1.45 -7.08 7.93
C GLY A 74 -2.56 -8.08 8.28
N GLY A 75 -3.41 -8.45 7.32
CA GLY A 75 -4.44 -9.47 7.46
C GLY A 75 -3.98 -10.90 7.18
N ASN A 76 -2.76 -11.11 6.67
CA ASN A 76 -2.26 -12.42 6.24
C ASN A 76 -2.37 -13.49 7.34
N ALA A 77 -1.92 -13.18 8.56
CA ALA A 77 -1.95 -14.12 9.69
C ALA A 77 -3.38 -14.58 10.03
N ALA A 78 -4.34 -13.66 10.01
CA ALA A 78 -5.74 -13.97 10.31
C ALA A 78 -6.38 -14.85 9.20
N LEU A 79 -6.07 -14.57 7.93
CA LEU A 79 -6.50 -15.40 6.81
C LEU A 79 -5.90 -16.81 6.89
N GLN A 80 -4.62 -16.96 7.22
CA GLN A 80 -3.95 -18.24 7.42
C GLN A 80 -4.53 -19.03 8.62
N ALA A 81 -4.90 -18.34 9.70
CA ALA A 81 -5.58 -18.96 10.83
C ALA A 81 -6.97 -19.47 10.44
N ARG A 82 -7.70 -18.74 9.59
CA ARG A 82 -9.04 -19.11 9.10
C ARG A 82 -8.97 -20.25 8.07
N TRP A 83 -7.96 -20.24 7.19
CA TRP A 83 -7.72 -21.25 6.16
C TRP A 83 -6.30 -21.82 6.30
N PRO A 84 -6.10 -22.88 7.11
CA PRO A 84 -4.77 -23.41 7.43
C PRO A 84 -3.95 -23.92 6.22
N HIS A 85 -4.63 -24.26 5.12
CA HIS A 85 -4.01 -24.73 3.87
C HIS A 85 -3.74 -23.60 2.86
N LEU A 86 -4.06 -22.37 3.23
CA LEU A 86 -3.83 -21.19 2.39
C LEU A 86 -2.36 -21.08 2.00
N GLN A 87 -2.09 -21.09 0.69
CA GLN A 87 -0.76 -20.80 0.16
C GLN A 87 -0.58 -19.28 0.09
N THR A 88 0.59 -18.80 0.48
CA THR A 88 0.88 -17.35 0.45
C THR A 88 2.10 -17.08 -0.42
N ARG A 89 1.94 -16.24 -1.44
CA ARG A 89 3.02 -15.76 -2.31
C ARG A 89 3.26 -14.29 -2.10
N ILE A 90 4.52 -13.94 -1.92
CA ILE A 90 4.97 -12.58 -1.65
C ILE A 90 5.91 -12.09 -2.76
N PRO A 91 6.19 -10.78 -2.86
CA PRO A 91 7.21 -10.27 -3.76
C PRO A 91 8.58 -10.91 -3.53
N PRO A 92 9.47 -10.89 -4.54
CA PRO A 92 10.83 -11.42 -4.39
C PRO A 92 11.65 -10.56 -3.41
N GLY A 93 12.71 -11.16 -2.84
CA GLY A 93 13.69 -10.45 -2.01
C GLY A 93 13.44 -10.50 -0.50
N GLN A 94 12.20 -10.60 -0.04
CA GLN A 94 11.85 -10.52 1.39
C GLN A 94 11.52 -11.87 2.06
N LEU A 95 11.61 -12.99 1.34
CA LEU A 95 11.21 -14.31 1.86
C LEU A 95 11.99 -14.73 3.12
N ALA A 96 13.29 -14.43 3.19
CA ALA A 96 14.10 -14.72 4.37
C ALA A 96 13.63 -13.90 5.59
N HIS A 97 13.36 -12.62 5.40
CA HIS A 97 12.87 -11.73 6.47
C HIS A 97 11.49 -12.16 7.00
N VAL A 98 10.59 -12.61 6.11
CA VAL A 98 9.30 -13.15 6.53
C VAL A 98 9.47 -14.46 7.29
N ARG A 99 10.35 -15.36 6.83
CA ARG A 99 10.61 -16.65 7.49
C ARG A 99 11.18 -16.46 8.90
N ASP A 100 12.13 -15.55 9.05
CA ASP A 100 12.82 -15.28 10.31
C ASP A 100 12.06 -14.24 11.15
N TRP A 101 11.03 -13.65 10.60
CA TRP A 101 10.22 -12.55 11.11
C TRP A 101 11.05 -11.34 11.59
N ASP A 102 11.83 -10.80 10.68
CA ASP A 102 12.57 -9.57 10.92
C ASP A 102 11.70 -8.34 10.69
N ALA A 103 10.93 -7.94 11.71
CA ALA A 103 10.03 -6.79 11.65
C ALA A 103 10.75 -5.44 11.40
N ARG A 104 12.06 -5.41 11.62
CA ARG A 104 12.89 -4.24 11.33
C ARG A 104 13.24 -4.17 9.85
N ALA A 105 13.72 -5.27 9.26
CA ALA A 105 14.00 -5.35 7.83
C ALA A 105 12.74 -5.24 6.98
N LEU A 106 11.59 -5.70 7.50
CA LEU A 106 10.26 -5.55 6.89
C LEU A 106 9.66 -4.16 7.13
N THR A 107 10.39 -3.21 7.74
CA THR A 107 10.05 -1.80 7.97
C THR A 107 8.92 -1.52 8.98
N TYR A 108 8.32 -2.53 9.61
CA TYR A 108 7.21 -2.31 10.54
C TYR A 108 7.64 -1.58 11.81
N GLU A 109 8.72 -2.05 12.49
CA GLU A 109 9.25 -1.36 13.67
C GLU A 109 9.74 0.06 13.35
N PRO A 110 10.56 0.29 12.30
CA PRO A 110 11.05 1.62 11.98
C PRO A 110 9.94 2.64 11.74
N THR A 111 8.84 2.23 11.12
CA THR A 111 7.70 3.12 10.80
C THR A 111 6.65 3.21 11.92
N GLY A 112 6.84 2.49 13.03
CA GLY A 112 5.90 2.44 14.14
C GLY A 112 4.57 1.77 13.80
N GLN A 113 4.58 0.90 12.78
CA GLN A 113 3.44 0.11 12.33
C GLN A 113 3.48 -1.30 12.94
N HIS A 114 2.39 -2.01 12.82
CA HIS A 114 2.31 -3.39 13.30
C HIS A 114 1.79 -4.32 12.19
N CYS A 115 2.46 -5.46 12.05
CA CYS A 115 2.03 -6.58 11.21
C CYS A 115 2.25 -7.87 11.99
N PRO A 116 1.22 -8.70 12.21
CA PRO A 116 1.39 -10.00 12.85
C PRO A 116 2.22 -10.95 11.98
N PRO A 117 3.07 -11.80 12.58
CA PRO A 117 3.83 -12.80 11.84
C PRO A 117 2.94 -13.72 11.01
N PHE A 118 3.31 -13.90 9.75
CA PHE A 118 2.62 -14.78 8.81
C PHE A 118 3.63 -15.68 8.07
N ARG A 119 3.13 -16.72 7.40
CA ARG A 119 3.95 -17.63 6.60
C ARG A 119 3.91 -17.23 5.14
N ALA A 120 5.07 -17.24 4.47
CA ALA A 120 5.17 -17.19 3.01
C ALA A 120 5.67 -18.53 2.47
N ASP A 121 4.96 -19.07 1.47
CA ASP A 121 5.25 -20.39 0.91
C ASP A 121 6.10 -20.27 -0.36
N ASP A 122 5.95 -19.18 -1.13
CA ASP A 122 6.66 -18.98 -2.41
C ASP A 122 6.73 -17.47 -2.74
N VAL A 123 7.41 -17.15 -3.83
CA VAL A 123 7.60 -15.77 -4.31
C VAL A 123 6.94 -15.55 -5.67
N LEU A 124 6.55 -14.30 -5.92
CA LEU A 124 6.11 -13.83 -7.22
C LEU A 124 7.33 -13.46 -8.07
N THR A 125 7.62 -14.25 -9.10
CA THR A 125 8.81 -14.02 -9.95
C THR A 125 8.44 -13.09 -11.11
N PRO A 126 8.99 -11.85 -11.18
CA PRO A 126 8.77 -10.98 -12.32
C PRO A 126 9.18 -11.65 -13.65
N GLY A 127 8.37 -11.46 -14.68
CA GLY A 127 8.52 -12.12 -15.99
C GLY A 127 7.88 -13.50 -16.09
N SER A 128 7.28 -14.01 -14.99
CA SER A 128 6.45 -15.21 -15.00
C SER A 128 4.96 -14.86 -14.96
N GLU A 129 4.12 -15.90 -14.94
CA GLU A 129 2.66 -15.78 -14.84
C GLU A 129 2.14 -16.52 -13.61
N ILE A 130 0.98 -16.07 -13.12
CA ILE A 130 0.23 -16.69 -12.03
C ILE A 130 -1.23 -16.86 -12.44
N ALA A 131 -1.82 -18.01 -12.12
CA ALA A 131 -3.23 -18.26 -12.34
C ALA A 131 -4.07 -17.65 -11.21
N LEU A 132 -4.94 -16.69 -11.53
CA LEU A 132 -5.91 -16.09 -10.61
C LEU A 132 -7.28 -16.08 -11.30
N GLY A 133 -8.30 -16.55 -10.59
CA GLY A 133 -9.64 -16.66 -11.15
C GLY A 133 -9.68 -17.55 -12.39
N ASP A 134 -10.12 -17.02 -13.51
CA ASP A 134 -10.20 -17.73 -14.78
C ASP A 134 -9.06 -17.42 -15.75
N SER A 135 -8.10 -16.60 -15.36
CA SER A 135 -7.05 -16.06 -16.24
C SER A 135 -5.63 -16.28 -15.72
N LEU A 136 -4.66 -16.13 -16.65
CA LEU A 136 -3.24 -16.03 -16.32
C LEU A 136 -2.83 -14.56 -16.25
N TRP A 137 -2.18 -14.19 -15.17
CA TRP A 137 -1.75 -12.83 -14.87
C TRP A 137 -0.23 -12.75 -14.98
N GLN A 138 0.27 -11.81 -15.76
CA GLN A 138 1.69 -11.51 -15.86
C GLN A 138 2.16 -10.79 -14.60
N ILE A 139 3.30 -11.21 -14.06
CA ILE A 139 3.95 -10.60 -12.91
C ILE A 139 5.04 -9.67 -13.42
N HIS A 140 4.96 -8.38 -13.08
CA HIS A 140 5.98 -7.40 -13.43
C HIS A 140 6.58 -6.78 -12.18
N ALA A 141 7.92 -6.60 -12.14
CA ALA A 141 8.54 -5.79 -11.10
C ALA A 141 8.07 -4.33 -11.24
N ALA A 142 7.76 -3.71 -10.12
CA ALA A 142 7.28 -2.33 -10.06
C ALA A 142 7.95 -1.56 -8.89
N PRO A 143 9.30 -1.49 -8.87
CA PRO A 143 9.99 -0.78 -7.81
C PRO A 143 9.65 0.71 -7.82
N GLY A 144 9.87 1.37 -6.69
CA GLY A 144 9.68 2.81 -6.50
C GLY A 144 9.05 3.13 -5.16
N HIS A 145 7.75 2.88 -4.96
CA HIS A 145 7.10 2.98 -3.64
C HIS A 145 7.73 2.00 -2.63
N ASP A 146 7.91 0.77 -3.04
CA ASP A 146 8.65 -0.28 -2.35
C ASP A 146 9.61 -0.93 -3.36
N THR A 147 10.83 -1.26 -2.94
CA THR A 147 11.90 -1.82 -3.81
C THR A 147 11.51 -3.17 -4.40
N HIS A 148 10.67 -3.94 -3.72
CA HIS A 148 10.29 -5.30 -4.09
C HIS A 148 8.88 -5.41 -4.68
N ALA A 149 8.15 -4.30 -4.81
CA ALA A 149 6.78 -4.30 -5.28
C ALA A 149 6.63 -4.95 -6.66
N VAL A 150 5.47 -5.58 -6.86
CA VAL A 150 5.05 -6.12 -8.15
C VAL A 150 3.68 -5.58 -8.54
N VAL A 151 3.42 -5.54 -9.83
CA VAL A 151 2.09 -5.34 -10.41
C VAL A 151 1.67 -6.59 -11.17
N LEU A 152 0.37 -6.84 -11.23
CA LEU A 152 -0.19 -7.99 -11.94
C LEU A 152 -1.03 -7.48 -13.11
N PHE A 153 -0.74 -7.98 -14.32
CA PHE A 153 -1.43 -7.54 -15.53
C PHE A 153 -2.07 -8.72 -16.27
N GLU A 154 -3.34 -8.61 -16.61
CA GLU A 154 -4.06 -9.55 -17.45
C GLU A 154 -4.25 -8.93 -18.84
N PRO A 155 -3.52 -9.42 -19.88
CA PRO A 155 -3.48 -8.74 -21.18
C PRO A 155 -4.77 -8.88 -21.99
N HIS A 156 -5.63 -9.86 -21.72
CA HIS A 156 -6.85 -10.11 -22.48
C HIS A 156 -7.96 -9.12 -22.11
N SER A 157 -8.18 -8.92 -20.83
CA SER A 157 -9.13 -7.94 -20.29
C SER A 157 -8.54 -6.53 -20.20
N GLY A 158 -7.20 -6.42 -20.22
CA GLY A 158 -6.50 -5.16 -20.01
C GLY A 158 -6.55 -4.68 -18.56
N VAL A 159 -6.79 -5.56 -17.59
CA VAL A 159 -6.85 -5.20 -16.16
C VAL A 159 -5.45 -5.23 -15.55
N LEU A 160 -5.10 -4.17 -14.82
CA LEU A 160 -3.88 -4.06 -14.04
C LEU A 160 -4.22 -3.96 -12.55
N ILE A 161 -3.62 -4.79 -11.72
CA ILE A 161 -3.56 -4.58 -10.26
C ILE A 161 -2.24 -3.87 -9.99
N SER A 162 -2.32 -2.60 -9.61
CA SER A 162 -1.15 -1.73 -9.52
C SER A 162 -0.56 -1.62 -8.11
N GLY A 163 -1.23 -2.13 -7.06
CA GLY A 163 -0.83 -1.83 -5.69
C GLY A 163 -0.66 -0.32 -5.52
N ASP A 164 0.48 0.07 -4.97
CA ASP A 164 0.80 1.49 -4.71
C ASP A 164 1.70 2.14 -5.76
N ALA A 165 1.95 1.43 -6.88
CA ALA A 165 2.71 1.96 -8.01
C ALA A 165 1.92 3.00 -8.82
N LEU A 166 0.59 2.88 -8.89
CA LEU A 166 -0.27 3.85 -9.57
C LEU A 166 -1.67 3.88 -8.95
N TRP A 167 -2.10 5.06 -8.52
CA TRP A 167 -3.47 5.38 -8.13
C TRP A 167 -4.11 6.32 -9.15
N GLU A 168 -5.41 6.57 -9.07
CA GLU A 168 -6.08 7.53 -9.95
C GLU A 168 -5.45 8.94 -9.87
N ASN A 169 -4.95 9.32 -8.68
CA ASN A 169 -4.39 10.64 -8.43
C ASN A 169 -2.93 10.58 -7.89
N GLY A 170 -2.10 9.75 -8.48
CA GLY A 170 -0.67 9.65 -8.14
C GLY A 170 -0.22 8.23 -7.78
N PHE A 171 0.65 8.11 -6.79
CA PHE A 171 1.26 6.86 -6.32
C PHE A 171 1.63 6.97 -4.83
N GLY A 172 2.03 5.87 -4.21
CA GLY A 172 2.46 5.79 -2.82
C GLY A 172 3.73 6.60 -2.52
N VAL A 173 4.06 6.79 -1.23
CA VAL A 173 5.31 7.43 -0.80
C VAL A 173 6.50 6.64 -1.34
N VAL A 174 7.53 7.32 -1.84
CA VAL A 174 8.74 6.67 -2.36
C VAL A 174 9.72 6.47 -1.21
N PHE A 175 9.56 5.35 -0.47
CA PHE A 175 10.37 5.08 0.72
C PHE A 175 11.86 4.94 0.44
N PRO A 176 12.31 4.22 -0.63
CA PRO A 176 13.74 4.10 -0.94
C PRO A 176 14.44 5.44 -1.11
N GLU A 177 13.79 6.43 -1.73
CA GLU A 177 14.33 7.79 -1.88
C GLU A 177 14.60 8.47 -0.53
N LEU A 178 13.74 8.22 0.46
CA LEU A 178 13.91 8.77 1.81
C LEU A 178 15.04 8.12 2.58
N ASP A 179 15.36 6.87 2.25
CA ASP A 179 16.51 6.12 2.80
C ASP A 179 17.81 6.42 2.04
N GLY A 180 17.73 7.14 0.92
CA GLY A 180 18.88 7.60 0.13
C GLY A 180 19.25 6.70 -1.03
N GLU A 181 18.33 5.89 -1.47
CA GLU A 181 18.40 5.10 -2.68
C GLU A 181 17.75 5.88 -3.86
N GLU A 182 17.97 5.42 -5.09
CA GLU A 182 17.42 6.07 -6.30
C GLU A 182 15.96 5.66 -6.56
N GLY A 183 15.04 6.01 -5.65
CA GLY A 183 13.64 5.59 -5.76
C GLY A 183 12.84 6.34 -6.84
N PHE A 184 13.15 7.60 -7.13
CA PHE A 184 12.41 8.37 -8.14
C PHE A 184 12.64 7.82 -9.56
N GLY A 185 13.87 7.40 -9.89
CA GLY A 185 14.17 6.74 -11.15
C GLY A 185 13.35 5.46 -11.35
N ASP A 186 13.21 4.67 -10.29
CA ASP A 186 12.42 3.45 -10.26
C ASP A 186 10.92 3.72 -10.48
N VAL A 187 10.37 4.75 -9.82
CA VAL A 187 8.98 5.19 -10.07
C VAL A 187 8.79 5.57 -11.54
N GLY A 188 9.72 6.35 -12.12
CA GLY A 188 9.67 6.72 -13.54
C GLY A 188 9.65 5.51 -14.45
N ALA A 189 10.54 4.54 -14.23
CA ALA A 189 10.62 3.30 -15.01
C ALA A 189 9.34 2.44 -14.86
N THR A 190 8.76 2.38 -13.66
CA THR A 190 7.50 1.68 -13.38
C THR A 190 6.31 2.34 -14.09
N LEU A 191 6.21 3.67 -14.08
CA LEU A 191 5.17 4.40 -14.82
C LEU A 191 5.31 4.19 -16.33
N ASP A 192 6.54 4.09 -16.86
CA ASP A 192 6.79 3.78 -18.26
C ASP A 192 6.44 2.32 -18.60
N LEU A 193 6.69 1.38 -17.69
CA LEU A 193 6.22 0.00 -17.83
C LEU A 193 4.68 -0.04 -17.92
N ILE A 194 3.97 0.60 -16.98
CA ILE A 194 2.50 0.63 -16.99
C ILE A 194 1.97 1.26 -18.29
N ALA A 195 2.60 2.33 -18.78
CA ALA A 195 2.23 2.94 -20.05
C ALA A 195 2.42 1.98 -21.24
N ARG A 196 3.48 1.15 -21.26
CA ARG A 196 3.72 0.14 -22.32
C ARG A 196 2.74 -1.04 -22.24
N LEU A 197 2.34 -1.46 -21.03
CA LEU A 197 1.32 -2.49 -20.84
C LEU A 197 -0.06 -2.01 -21.34
N ALA A 198 -0.27 -0.71 -21.40
CA ALA A 198 -1.48 -0.07 -21.90
C ALA A 198 -2.79 -0.62 -21.26
N PRO A 199 -2.87 -0.73 -19.93
CA PRO A 199 -4.08 -1.23 -19.29
C PRO A 199 -5.28 -0.34 -19.60
N THR A 200 -6.46 -0.94 -19.65
CA THR A 200 -7.74 -0.24 -19.82
C THR A 200 -8.47 0.00 -18.51
N ILE A 201 -8.18 -0.83 -17.51
CA ILE A 201 -8.72 -0.75 -16.15
C ILE A 201 -7.57 -0.95 -15.16
N VAL A 202 -7.56 -0.14 -14.11
CA VAL A 202 -6.61 -0.28 -12.99
C VAL A 202 -7.37 -0.49 -11.68
N ILE A 203 -6.97 -1.53 -10.94
CA ILE A 203 -7.38 -1.78 -9.57
C ILE A 203 -6.19 -1.36 -8.68
N PRO A 204 -6.26 -0.18 -8.02
CA PRO A 204 -5.17 0.32 -7.19
C PRO A 204 -5.16 -0.30 -5.80
N GLY A 205 -4.06 -0.14 -5.07
CA GLY A 205 -4.00 -0.47 -3.65
C GLY A 205 -4.96 0.38 -2.82
N HIS A 206 -5.12 1.65 -3.18
CA HIS A 206 -6.04 2.57 -2.49
C HIS A 206 -6.91 3.37 -3.46
N GLY A 207 -8.15 3.60 -3.04
CA GLY A 207 -9.16 4.32 -3.82
C GLY A 207 -9.93 3.44 -4.81
N PRO A 208 -10.81 4.04 -5.63
CA PRO A 208 -11.67 3.29 -6.52
C PRO A 208 -10.93 2.70 -7.73
N VAL A 209 -11.52 1.69 -8.35
CA VAL A 209 -11.13 1.19 -9.68
C VAL A 209 -11.34 2.31 -10.71
N PHE A 210 -10.37 2.48 -11.61
CA PHE A 210 -10.45 3.55 -12.61
C PHE A 210 -10.04 3.08 -14.01
N GLY A 211 -10.51 3.81 -15.04
CA GLY A 211 -10.26 3.52 -16.46
C GLY A 211 -9.57 4.65 -17.22
N ASP A 212 -9.49 5.87 -16.66
CA ASP A 212 -8.73 6.96 -17.29
C ASP A 212 -7.23 6.87 -16.95
N VAL A 213 -6.62 5.79 -17.44
CA VAL A 213 -5.23 5.43 -17.12
C VAL A 213 -4.25 6.48 -17.67
N GLN A 214 -4.54 7.06 -18.84
CA GLN A 214 -3.68 8.10 -19.41
C GLN A 214 -3.60 9.33 -18.50
N ARG A 215 -4.76 9.80 -18.02
CA ARG A 215 -4.81 10.90 -17.07
C ARG A 215 -4.09 10.57 -15.75
N ALA A 216 -4.28 9.35 -15.23
CA ALA A 216 -3.62 8.92 -14.00
C ALA A 216 -2.09 8.92 -14.16
N LEU A 217 -1.56 8.42 -15.27
CA LEU A 217 -0.14 8.46 -15.60
C LEU A 217 0.39 9.91 -15.73
N GLU A 218 -0.37 10.81 -16.34
CA GLU A 218 0.00 12.23 -16.43
C GLU A 218 0.05 12.89 -15.05
N VAL A 219 -0.90 12.59 -14.17
CA VAL A 219 -0.91 13.09 -12.78
C VAL A 219 0.28 12.54 -12.02
N ALA A 220 0.56 11.23 -12.13
CA ALA A 220 1.68 10.58 -11.48
C ALA A 220 3.03 11.17 -11.93
N ARG A 221 3.24 11.34 -13.23
CA ARG A 221 4.47 11.94 -13.77
C ARG A 221 4.68 13.40 -13.33
N ARG A 222 3.62 14.22 -13.31
CA ARG A 222 3.71 15.60 -12.76
C ARG A 222 4.08 15.60 -11.29
N ARG A 223 3.52 14.67 -10.49
CA ARG A 223 3.86 14.52 -9.07
C ARG A 223 5.32 14.11 -8.88
N LEU A 224 5.80 13.14 -9.67
CA LEU A 224 7.18 12.68 -9.65
C LEU A 224 8.14 13.84 -9.97
N ALA A 225 7.93 14.56 -11.08
CA ALA A 225 8.74 15.71 -11.47
C ALA A 225 8.77 16.81 -10.37
N GLY A 226 7.65 16.99 -9.67
CA GLY A 226 7.60 17.91 -8.52
C GLY A 226 8.44 17.43 -7.35
N PHE A 227 8.53 16.14 -7.09
CA PHE A 227 9.35 15.57 -6.02
C PHE A 227 10.85 15.58 -6.38
N GLU A 228 11.19 15.27 -7.64
CA GLU A 228 12.56 15.36 -8.16
C GLU A 228 13.12 16.80 -8.06
N THR A 229 12.28 17.80 -8.39
CA THR A 229 12.66 19.21 -8.31
C THR A 229 12.77 19.72 -6.86
N GLU A 230 11.91 19.19 -5.96
CA GLU A 230 11.82 19.62 -4.57
C GLU A 230 11.81 18.40 -3.62
N PRO A 231 12.95 17.71 -3.36
CA PRO A 231 12.99 16.52 -2.49
C PRO A 231 12.47 16.78 -1.07
N LEU A 232 12.66 17.98 -0.52
CA LEU A 232 12.07 18.38 0.78
C LEU A 232 10.54 18.31 0.78
N LYS A 233 9.91 18.57 -0.35
CA LYS A 233 8.45 18.45 -0.49
C LYS A 233 8.00 17.00 -0.39
N HIS A 234 8.77 16.07 -0.99
CA HIS A 234 8.53 14.64 -0.85
C HIS A 234 8.71 14.18 0.60
N ALA A 235 9.82 14.54 1.25
CA ALA A 235 10.09 14.17 2.64
C ALA A 235 8.99 14.69 3.61
N ARG A 236 8.56 15.95 3.43
CA ARG A 236 7.45 16.51 4.22
C ARG A 236 6.12 15.81 3.92
N HIS A 237 5.87 15.47 2.66
CA HIS A 237 4.68 14.70 2.28
C HIS A 237 4.68 13.32 2.95
N ALA A 238 5.80 12.58 2.91
CA ALA A 238 5.96 11.28 3.53
C ALA A 238 5.73 11.33 5.05
N ALA A 239 6.33 12.30 5.74
CA ALA A 239 6.10 12.49 7.18
C ALA A 239 4.61 12.71 7.50
N LYS A 240 3.90 13.52 6.71
CA LYS A 240 2.46 13.74 6.89
C LYS A 240 1.63 12.49 6.60
N VAL A 241 1.98 11.73 5.56
CA VAL A 241 1.28 10.46 5.23
C VAL A 241 1.43 9.45 6.36
N LEU A 242 2.65 9.26 6.90
CA LEU A 242 2.87 8.34 8.01
C LEU A 242 2.14 8.76 9.29
N LEU A 243 2.15 10.06 9.62
CA LEU A 243 1.38 10.56 10.76
C LEU A 243 -0.14 10.38 10.55
N LYS A 244 -0.63 10.70 9.34
CA LYS A 244 -2.05 10.50 9.00
C LYS A 244 -2.44 9.03 9.04
N TYR A 245 -1.58 8.15 8.52
CA TYR A 245 -1.79 6.70 8.58
C TYR A 245 -1.93 6.21 10.04
N LYS A 246 -1.02 6.67 10.92
CA LYS A 246 -1.09 6.32 12.34
C LYS A 246 -2.34 6.93 13.02
N LEU A 247 -2.75 8.11 12.61
CA LEU A 247 -3.97 8.73 13.11
C LEU A 247 -5.24 8.00 12.64
N LEU A 248 -5.23 7.41 11.44
CA LEU A 248 -6.28 6.50 10.98
C LEU A 248 -6.39 5.24 11.86
N GLU A 249 -5.27 4.74 12.38
CA GLU A 249 -5.27 3.61 13.32
C GLU A 249 -5.80 4.03 14.69
N TRP A 250 -5.30 5.14 15.24
CA TRP A 250 -5.70 5.62 16.57
C TRP A 250 -7.10 6.19 16.64
N GLN A 251 -7.56 6.82 15.57
CA GLN A 251 -8.78 7.63 15.47
C GLN A 251 -8.79 8.86 16.40
N ARG A 252 -8.29 8.71 17.62
CA ARG A 252 -8.20 9.74 18.66
C ARG A 252 -6.99 9.47 19.55
N ILE A 253 -6.20 10.51 19.86
CA ILE A 253 -5.02 10.41 20.73
C ILE A 253 -4.76 11.73 21.45
N ALA A 254 -4.20 11.69 22.67
CA ALA A 254 -3.69 12.90 23.31
C ALA A 254 -2.56 13.53 22.47
N LEU A 255 -2.58 14.86 22.34
CA LEU A 255 -1.60 15.59 21.52
C LEU A 255 -0.16 15.29 21.97
N ASP A 256 0.09 15.28 23.28
CA ASP A 256 1.43 15.01 23.85
C ASP A 256 1.91 13.59 23.49
N ASP A 257 0.99 12.61 23.46
CA ASP A 257 1.34 11.23 23.07
C ASP A 257 1.64 11.13 21.56
N ALA A 258 0.90 11.85 20.71
CA ALA A 258 1.17 11.93 19.29
C ALA A 258 2.54 12.60 18.99
N LEU A 259 2.85 13.70 19.70
CA LEU A 259 4.14 14.38 19.57
C LEU A 259 5.29 13.51 20.07
N ARG A 260 5.11 12.78 21.17
CA ARG A 260 6.10 11.83 21.68
C ARG A 260 6.35 10.72 20.67
N TRP A 261 5.29 10.12 20.12
CA TRP A 261 5.39 9.08 19.09
C TRP A 261 6.17 9.56 17.86
N LEU A 262 5.93 10.78 17.37
CA LEU A 262 6.66 11.39 16.27
C LEU A 262 8.17 11.50 16.58
N GLN A 263 8.53 11.87 17.81
CA GLN A 263 9.93 12.05 18.23
C GLN A 263 10.66 10.72 18.47
N GLU A 264 9.94 9.69 18.91
CA GLU A 264 10.50 8.38 19.26
C GLU A 264 10.54 7.39 18.10
N THR A 265 9.67 7.55 17.09
CA THR A 265 9.61 6.64 15.94
C THR A 265 10.86 6.79 15.06
N PRO A 266 11.63 5.71 14.80
CA PRO A 266 12.92 5.79 14.12
C PRO A 266 12.86 6.46 12.75
N TYR A 267 11.82 6.23 11.98
CA TYR A 267 11.68 6.78 10.65
C TYR A 267 11.55 8.32 10.65
N PHE A 268 10.80 8.88 11.59
CA PHE A 268 10.72 10.34 11.75
C PHE A 268 12.08 10.93 12.19
N GLN A 269 12.84 10.21 13.01
CA GLN A 269 14.20 10.63 13.38
C GLN A 269 15.14 10.63 12.16
N VAL A 270 15.02 9.66 11.25
CA VAL A 270 15.79 9.62 10.00
C VAL A 270 15.40 10.81 9.11
N LEU A 271 14.09 11.02 8.87
CA LEU A 271 13.59 12.14 8.08
C LEU A 271 14.04 13.50 8.65
N HIS A 272 13.92 13.69 9.96
CA HIS A 272 14.35 14.92 10.63
C HIS A 272 15.84 15.18 10.41
N ARG A 273 16.71 14.20 10.74
CA ARG A 273 18.17 14.36 10.58
C ARG A 273 18.59 14.64 9.15
N ARG A 274 17.91 14.04 8.17
CA ARG A 274 18.31 14.13 6.77
C ARG A 274 17.80 15.37 6.07
N TYR A 275 16.58 15.80 6.39
CA TYR A 275 15.87 16.82 5.62
C TYR A 275 15.49 18.07 6.43
N PHE A 276 15.47 18.00 7.76
CA PHE A 276 14.94 19.06 8.64
C PHE A 276 15.86 19.35 9.84
N ALA A 277 17.16 19.05 9.72
CA ALA A 277 18.13 19.20 10.80
C ALA A 277 18.36 20.65 11.26
N ASP A 278 17.89 21.64 10.46
CA ASP A 278 17.89 23.06 10.78
C ASP A 278 16.81 23.48 11.78
N ARG A 279 15.92 22.58 12.16
CA ARG A 279 14.80 22.79 13.08
C ARG A 279 14.93 21.97 14.35
N GLU A 280 14.41 22.48 15.46
CA GLU A 280 14.26 21.69 16.66
C GLU A 280 13.23 20.58 16.43
N THR A 281 13.52 19.35 16.90
CA THR A 281 12.66 18.17 16.67
C THR A 281 11.23 18.37 17.20
N ALA A 282 11.10 19.01 18.39
CA ALA A 282 9.79 19.29 18.97
C ALA A 282 8.99 20.24 18.08
N GLN A 283 9.60 21.34 17.64
CA GLN A 283 8.96 22.31 16.74
C GLN A 283 8.54 21.67 15.41
N TRP A 284 9.41 20.84 14.82
CA TRP A 284 9.10 20.16 13.57
C TRP A 284 7.91 19.18 13.73
N SER A 285 7.83 18.47 14.86
CA SER A 285 6.69 17.58 15.18
C SER A 285 5.38 18.35 15.30
N GLU A 286 5.38 19.50 15.97
CA GLU A 286 4.24 20.39 16.08
C GLU A 286 3.80 20.94 14.72
N GLU A 287 4.75 21.29 13.85
CA GLU A 287 4.47 21.74 12.48
C GLU A 287 3.79 20.66 11.64
N LEU A 288 4.17 19.37 11.77
CA LEU A 288 3.52 18.26 11.07
C LEU A 288 2.07 18.10 11.50
N VAL A 289 1.79 18.17 12.82
CA VAL A 289 0.43 18.14 13.34
C VAL A 289 -0.37 19.33 12.82
N ALA A 290 0.19 20.53 12.87
CA ALA A 290 -0.45 21.75 12.36
C ALA A 290 -0.73 21.66 10.84
N ASP A 291 0.12 21.00 10.06
CA ASP A 291 -0.10 20.75 8.63
C ASP A 291 -1.34 19.88 8.39
N LEU A 292 -1.52 18.80 9.17
CA LEU A 292 -2.70 17.95 9.04
C LEU A 292 -3.98 18.70 9.44
N VAL A 293 -3.92 19.50 10.49
CA VAL A 293 -5.06 20.32 10.93
C VAL A 293 -5.41 21.36 9.86
N ARG A 294 -4.44 22.08 9.31
CA ARG A 294 -4.67 23.07 8.24
C ARG A 294 -5.26 22.47 6.96
N SER A 295 -4.93 21.22 6.66
CA SER A 295 -5.47 20.50 5.47
C SER A 295 -6.78 19.77 5.74
N ASP A 296 -7.39 19.96 6.91
CA ASP A 296 -8.59 19.25 7.39
C ASP A 296 -8.45 17.71 7.44
N ALA A 297 -7.22 17.22 7.46
CA ALA A 297 -6.91 15.80 7.62
C ALA A 297 -6.91 15.36 9.09
N ALA A 298 -6.89 16.31 10.03
CA ALA A 298 -7.02 16.12 11.46
C ALA A 298 -7.74 17.31 12.10
N ALA A 299 -8.19 17.15 13.35
CA ALA A 299 -8.72 18.23 14.17
C ALA A 299 -8.11 18.21 15.55
N LEU A 300 -8.02 19.38 16.21
CA LEU A 300 -7.67 19.49 17.62
C LEU A 300 -8.93 19.81 18.44
N GLU A 301 -9.27 18.93 19.36
CA GLU A 301 -10.33 19.13 20.36
C GLU A 301 -9.70 19.66 21.63
N ASP A 302 -10.22 20.80 22.12
CA ASP A 302 -9.76 21.49 23.35
C ASP A 302 -8.24 21.73 23.41
N HIS A 303 -7.56 21.80 22.26
CA HIS A 303 -6.10 21.95 22.11
C HIS A 303 -5.24 20.84 22.74
N VAL A 304 -5.84 19.72 23.16
CA VAL A 304 -5.14 18.61 23.86
C VAL A 304 -5.38 17.24 23.23
N THR A 305 -6.35 17.11 22.34
CA THR A 305 -6.67 15.83 21.70
C THR A 305 -6.65 15.97 20.20
N LEU A 306 -5.84 15.14 19.53
CA LEU A 306 -5.78 15.04 18.07
C LEU A 306 -6.78 13.99 17.59
N LEU A 307 -7.63 14.36 16.65
CA LEU A 307 -8.68 13.54 16.07
C LEU A 307 -8.39 13.29 14.59
N ASN A 308 -8.67 12.08 14.12
CA ASN A 308 -8.74 11.77 12.69
C ASN A 308 -9.96 12.45 12.02
N ARG A 309 -9.78 12.95 10.78
CA ARG A 309 -10.86 13.48 9.93
C ARG A 309 -10.80 12.90 8.52
#